data_c5971066daae99594b3355f98cbba3f2
#
_entry.id   c5971066daae99594b3355f98cbba3f2
#
_cell.length_a   1.000
_cell.length_b   1.000
_cell.length_c   1.000
_cell.angle_alpha   90.00
_cell.angle_beta   90.00
_cell.angle_gamma   90.00
#
_symmetry.space_group_name_H-M   'P 1'
#
loop_
_entity.id
_entity.type
_entity.pdbx_description
1 polymer ?
#
loop_
_entity_poly.entity_id
_entity_poly.type
_entity_poly.pdbx_seq_one_letter_code
_entity_poly.pdbx_strand_id
1 'polypeptide(L)'
;MDTEYKIIGGDGVEYGPASLDELKSWIGDGRVAGFTQVWRSDLALWTPAARYAELQQALARLQASVPTPAAGRMRAAGFWLRLCAYMLDRVVLAMLFAMICQWRHWAVPVFPEVLSQETGRQFMEQWSSFAQQMMPWLLGLPVLYEVLFNGTFGATPGKMAMGAKIVGADGSPAGYGRSLRRSLAARLTEVLFYVGYLWILARPDKRGPHDLLAGTRVVMQR
;
A
#
# COMPACT_ATOMS: atom_id res chain seq x y z
N MET A 1 -46.07 -4.64 19.78
CA MET A 1 -45.44 -5.81 19.14
C MET A 1 -43.95 -5.58 19.18
N ASP A 2 -43.20 -6.47 19.80
CA ASP A 2 -41.75 -6.33 19.85
C ASP A 2 -41.19 -6.61 18.46
N THR A 3 -40.27 -5.76 18.02
CA THR A 3 -39.61 -5.91 16.70
C THR A 3 -38.62 -7.07 16.77
N GLU A 4 -38.81 -8.08 15.93
CA GLU A 4 -37.93 -9.22 15.85
C GLU A 4 -36.89 -9.02 14.75
N TYR A 5 -35.68 -9.52 14.99
CA TYR A 5 -34.55 -9.45 14.09
C TYR A 5 -34.04 -10.84 13.75
N LYS A 6 -33.51 -11.01 12.52
CA LYS A 6 -32.77 -12.18 12.08
C LYS A 6 -31.51 -11.74 11.39
N ILE A 7 -30.47 -12.56 11.37
CA ILE A 7 -29.20 -12.30 10.69
C ILE A 7 -28.83 -13.45 9.76
N ILE A 8 -28.04 -13.16 8.74
CA ILE A 8 -27.34 -14.17 7.97
C ILE A 8 -25.90 -14.19 8.47
N GLY A 9 -25.49 -15.31 9.09
CA GLY A 9 -24.12 -15.51 9.57
C GLY A 9 -23.09 -15.54 8.44
N GLY A 10 -21.81 -15.50 8.82
CA GLY A 10 -20.71 -15.63 7.87
C GLY A 10 -20.63 -17.00 7.16
N ASP A 11 -21.33 -17.98 7.69
CA ASP A 11 -21.53 -19.32 7.14
C ASP A 11 -22.74 -19.42 6.18
N GLY A 12 -23.46 -18.31 5.97
CA GLY A 12 -24.67 -18.24 5.13
C GLY A 12 -25.94 -18.78 5.80
N VAL A 13 -25.90 -19.12 7.09
CA VAL A 13 -27.05 -19.63 7.84
C VAL A 13 -27.83 -18.47 8.46
N GLU A 14 -29.17 -18.60 8.48
CA GLU A 14 -30.08 -17.66 9.14
C GLU A 14 -30.15 -17.97 10.62
N TYR A 15 -29.95 -16.92 11.47
CA TYR A 15 -30.04 -16.99 12.92
C TYR A 15 -31.12 -16.04 13.42
N GLY A 16 -31.96 -16.49 14.37
CA GLY A 16 -33.03 -15.72 14.97
C GLY A 16 -34.32 -16.54 15.11
N PRO A 17 -35.44 -15.97 15.55
CA PRO A 17 -35.61 -14.55 15.85
C PRO A 17 -34.85 -14.09 17.12
N ALA A 18 -34.39 -12.86 17.11
CA ALA A 18 -33.66 -12.23 18.22
C ALA A 18 -34.29 -10.85 18.55
N SER A 19 -34.19 -10.45 19.81
CA SER A 19 -34.50 -9.11 20.24
C SER A 19 -33.41 -8.11 19.87
N LEU A 20 -33.72 -6.80 19.95
CA LEU A 20 -32.74 -5.74 19.71
C LEU A 20 -31.52 -5.85 20.65
N ASP A 21 -31.74 -6.22 21.91
CA ASP A 21 -30.68 -6.30 22.91
C ASP A 21 -29.79 -7.54 22.68
N GLU A 22 -30.35 -8.66 22.27
CA GLU A 22 -29.61 -9.83 21.84
C GLU A 22 -28.77 -9.52 20.60
N LEU A 23 -29.34 -8.80 19.63
CA LEU A 23 -28.61 -8.40 18.43
C LEU A 23 -27.44 -7.45 18.76
N LYS A 24 -27.61 -6.53 19.72
CA LYS A 24 -26.51 -5.68 20.24
C LYS A 24 -25.45 -6.49 20.98
N SER A 25 -25.84 -7.55 21.72
CA SER A 25 -24.90 -8.47 22.33
C SER A 25 -24.06 -9.20 21.26
N TRP A 26 -24.69 -9.71 20.20
CA TRP A 26 -23.99 -10.36 19.09
C TRP A 26 -23.04 -9.41 18.36
N ILE A 27 -23.36 -8.12 18.29
CA ILE A 27 -22.42 -7.09 17.82
C ILE A 27 -21.24 -6.98 18.78
N GLY A 28 -21.47 -6.94 20.10
CA GLY A 28 -20.44 -6.87 21.13
C GLY A 28 -19.47 -8.08 21.07
N ASP A 29 -20.01 -9.25 20.80
CA ASP A 29 -19.24 -10.51 20.63
C ASP A 29 -18.48 -10.61 19.29
N GLY A 30 -18.67 -9.64 18.39
CA GLY A 30 -18.06 -9.63 17.07
C GLY A 30 -18.71 -10.60 16.06
N ARG A 31 -19.88 -11.18 16.40
CA ARG A 31 -20.63 -12.11 15.53
C ARG A 31 -21.38 -11.36 14.43
N VAL A 32 -21.73 -10.10 14.67
CA VAL A 32 -22.43 -9.21 13.73
C VAL A 32 -21.57 -7.99 13.43
N ALA A 33 -21.24 -7.80 12.16
CA ALA A 33 -20.48 -6.65 11.66
C ALA A 33 -21.41 -5.71 10.87
N GLY A 34 -20.92 -4.51 10.54
CA GLY A 34 -21.72 -3.52 9.80
C GLY A 34 -22.24 -3.98 8.44
N PHE A 35 -21.56 -4.94 7.79
CA PHE A 35 -21.97 -5.53 6.51
C PHE A 35 -22.87 -6.78 6.65
N THR A 36 -23.04 -7.32 7.87
CA THR A 36 -23.93 -8.47 8.12
C THR A 36 -25.35 -8.14 7.75
N GLN A 37 -26.00 -9.00 6.98
CA GLN A 37 -27.38 -8.84 6.58
C GLN A 37 -28.31 -9.07 7.78
N VAL A 38 -29.14 -8.12 8.06
CA VAL A 38 -30.13 -8.13 9.13
C VAL A 38 -31.52 -7.97 8.51
N TRP A 39 -32.43 -8.83 8.90
CA TRP A 39 -33.85 -8.72 8.60
C TRP A 39 -34.58 -8.21 9.83
N ARG A 40 -35.58 -7.33 9.62
CA ARG A 40 -36.39 -6.77 10.66
C ARG A 40 -37.87 -6.99 10.32
N SER A 41 -38.66 -7.45 11.30
CA SER A 41 -40.05 -7.90 11.11
C SER A 41 -41.01 -6.85 10.53
N ASP A 42 -40.78 -5.56 10.80
CA ASP A 42 -41.61 -4.45 10.29
C ASP A 42 -41.25 -3.99 8.88
N LEU A 43 -40.03 -4.22 8.42
CA LEU A 43 -39.55 -3.84 7.08
C LEU A 43 -39.58 -5.01 6.08
N ALA A 44 -39.54 -6.23 6.59
CA ALA A 44 -39.52 -7.49 5.80
C ALA A 44 -38.43 -7.54 4.70
N LEU A 45 -37.32 -6.82 4.91
CA LEU A 45 -36.20 -6.70 3.96
C LEU A 45 -34.87 -7.01 4.65
N TRP A 46 -33.99 -7.70 3.93
CA TRP A 46 -32.61 -7.90 4.33
C TRP A 46 -31.78 -6.64 4.02
N THR A 47 -31.15 -6.08 5.03
CA THR A 47 -30.39 -4.84 4.92
C THR A 47 -29.13 -4.93 5.78
N PRO A 48 -27.98 -4.39 5.34
CA PRO A 48 -26.77 -4.38 6.17
C PRO A 48 -26.99 -3.71 7.52
N ALA A 49 -26.47 -4.30 8.61
CA ALA A 49 -26.61 -3.81 9.99
C ALA A 49 -26.24 -2.33 10.14
N ALA A 50 -25.26 -1.83 9.37
CA ALA A 50 -24.84 -0.43 9.37
C ALA A 50 -25.94 0.56 8.94
N ARG A 51 -27.00 0.12 8.30
CA ARG A 51 -28.12 1.00 7.88
C ARG A 51 -29.18 1.20 8.97
N TYR A 52 -29.18 0.39 10.02
CA TYR A 52 -30.10 0.51 11.12
C TYR A 52 -29.57 1.50 12.17
N ALA A 53 -30.29 2.60 12.41
CA ALA A 53 -29.88 3.67 13.33
C ALA A 53 -29.67 3.16 14.76
N GLU A 54 -30.53 2.23 15.22
CA GLU A 54 -30.48 1.60 16.53
C GLU A 54 -29.25 0.71 16.77
N LEU A 55 -28.58 0.26 15.70
CA LEU A 55 -27.36 -0.58 15.77
C LEU A 55 -26.07 0.24 15.62
N GLN A 56 -26.15 1.47 15.11
CA GLN A 56 -24.96 2.28 14.84
C GLN A 56 -24.11 2.52 16.09
N GLN A 57 -24.74 2.77 17.25
CA GLN A 57 -23.99 2.98 18.49
C GLN A 57 -23.26 1.72 18.96
N ALA A 58 -23.88 0.54 18.83
CA ALA A 58 -23.25 -0.74 19.16
C ALA A 58 -22.10 -1.05 18.20
N LEU A 59 -22.29 -0.84 16.91
CA LEU A 59 -21.26 -1.00 15.88
C LEU A 59 -20.09 -0.02 16.08
N ALA A 60 -20.36 1.23 16.45
CA ALA A 60 -19.31 2.20 16.76
C ALA A 60 -18.51 1.79 18.01
N ARG A 61 -19.15 1.25 19.04
CA ARG A 61 -18.47 0.71 20.23
C ARG A 61 -17.60 -0.49 19.88
N LEU A 62 -18.09 -1.41 19.04
CA LEU A 62 -17.29 -2.55 18.56
C LEU A 62 -16.07 -2.05 17.77
N GLN A 63 -16.22 -1.08 16.87
CA GLN A 63 -15.11 -0.49 16.13
C GLN A 63 -14.10 0.23 17.05
N ALA A 64 -14.56 0.84 18.13
CA ALA A 64 -13.71 1.48 19.12
C ALA A 64 -13.03 0.44 20.05
N SER A 65 -13.66 -0.70 20.31
CA SER A 65 -13.13 -1.79 21.15
C SER A 65 -12.20 -2.73 20.40
N VAL A 66 -12.35 -2.85 19.07
CA VAL A 66 -11.32 -3.51 18.25
C VAL A 66 -10.07 -2.64 18.39
N PRO A 67 -8.99 -3.13 19.04
CA PRO A 67 -7.78 -2.35 19.16
C PRO A 67 -7.33 -2.05 17.72
N THR A 68 -7.56 -0.82 17.25
CA THR A 68 -6.83 -0.32 16.08
C THR A 68 -5.37 -0.65 16.39
N PRO A 69 -4.68 -1.52 15.59
CA PRO A 69 -3.34 -1.94 15.90
C PRO A 69 -2.57 -0.68 16.26
N ALA A 70 -2.20 -0.57 17.54
CA ALA A 70 -1.93 0.68 18.24
C ALA A 70 -1.01 1.56 17.41
N ALA A 71 -1.58 2.51 16.69
CA ALA A 71 -0.86 3.53 15.94
C ALA A 71 0.17 4.25 16.82
N GLY A 72 -0.01 4.21 18.14
CA GLY A 72 0.87 4.80 19.13
C GLY A 72 2.10 3.96 19.53
N ARG A 73 2.16 2.66 19.20
CA ARG A 73 3.30 1.79 19.58
C ARG A 73 4.21 1.37 18.43
N MET A 74 3.85 1.66 17.18
CA MET A 74 4.70 1.34 16.04
C MET A 74 5.83 2.36 15.94
N ARG A 75 7.05 1.94 16.21
CA ARG A 75 8.23 2.80 16.07
C ARG A 75 8.42 3.18 14.60
N ALA A 76 8.43 4.46 14.29
CA ALA A 76 8.68 4.94 12.93
C ALA A 76 10.09 4.53 12.46
N ALA A 77 10.20 4.04 11.23
CA ALA A 77 11.49 3.73 10.63
C ALA A 77 12.27 5.01 10.35
N GLY A 78 13.48 5.08 10.89
CA GLY A 78 14.38 6.22 10.69
C GLY A 78 14.92 6.30 9.25
N PHE A 79 15.57 7.43 8.96
CA PHE A 79 16.15 7.70 7.62
C PHE A 79 17.13 6.61 7.17
N TRP A 80 18.12 6.28 7.99
CA TRP A 80 19.17 5.32 7.63
C TRP A 80 18.63 3.94 7.30
N LEU A 81 17.66 3.46 8.06
CA LEU A 81 17.02 2.19 7.79
C LEU A 81 16.28 2.19 6.45
N ARG A 82 15.58 3.29 6.15
CA ARG A 82 14.89 3.46 4.87
C ARG A 82 15.88 3.54 3.71
N LEU A 83 17.02 4.20 3.90
CA LEU A 83 18.10 4.29 2.91
C LEU A 83 18.69 2.91 2.63
N CYS A 84 19.02 2.11 3.66
CA CYS A 84 19.50 0.75 3.47
C CYS A 84 18.47 -0.13 2.74
N ALA A 85 17.20 -0.07 3.15
CA ALA A 85 16.13 -0.78 2.47
C ALA A 85 16.01 -0.37 0.99
N TYR A 86 16.08 0.93 0.71
CA TYR A 86 16.07 1.47 -0.65
C TYR A 86 17.26 0.95 -1.49
N MET A 87 18.47 0.94 -0.92
CA MET A 87 19.66 0.44 -1.62
C MET A 87 19.53 -1.05 -1.96
N LEU A 88 19.03 -1.87 -1.01
CA LEU A 88 18.74 -3.28 -1.28
C LEU A 88 17.70 -3.45 -2.41
N ASP A 89 16.63 -2.67 -2.38
CA ASP A 89 15.63 -2.69 -3.45
C ASP A 89 16.22 -2.26 -4.80
N ARG A 90 17.17 -1.30 -4.83
CA ARG A 90 17.88 -0.91 -6.06
C ARG A 90 18.74 -2.05 -6.63
N VAL A 91 19.39 -2.84 -5.77
CA VAL A 91 20.15 -4.02 -6.21
C VAL A 91 19.21 -5.06 -6.84
N VAL A 92 18.08 -5.36 -6.20
CA VAL A 92 17.08 -6.28 -6.74
C VAL A 92 16.54 -5.79 -8.10
N LEU A 93 16.20 -4.50 -8.19
CA LEU A 93 15.70 -3.92 -9.43
C LEU A 93 16.78 -3.92 -10.54
N ALA A 94 18.04 -3.67 -10.19
CA ALA A 94 19.16 -3.74 -11.15
C ALA A 94 19.33 -5.17 -11.69
N MET A 95 19.23 -6.19 -10.84
CA MET A 95 19.26 -7.59 -11.29
C MET A 95 18.08 -7.93 -12.21
N LEU A 96 16.86 -7.54 -11.85
CA LEU A 96 15.68 -7.73 -12.68
C LEU A 96 15.83 -7.03 -14.03
N PHE A 97 16.35 -5.81 -14.03
CA PHE A 97 16.60 -5.04 -15.23
C PHE A 97 17.67 -5.69 -16.11
N ALA A 98 18.78 -6.18 -15.53
CA ALA A 98 19.81 -6.90 -16.25
C ALA A 98 19.26 -8.19 -16.91
N MET A 99 18.37 -8.93 -16.22
CA MET A 99 17.68 -10.08 -16.79
C MET A 99 16.80 -9.69 -17.99
N ILE A 100 16.10 -8.56 -17.91
CA ILE A 100 15.29 -8.03 -19.02
C ILE A 100 16.19 -7.67 -20.21
N CYS A 101 17.30 -6.97 -19.98
CA CYS A 101 18.27 -6.63 -21.01
C CYS A 101 18.82 -7.88 -21.71
N GLN A 102 19.17 -8.91 -20.95
CA GLN A 102 19.64 -10.18 -21.47
C GLN A 102 18.57 -10.89 -22.30
N TRP A 103 17.34 -10.96 -21.79
CA TRP A 103 16.21 -11.59 -22.48
C TRP A 103 15.83 -10.86 -23.77
N ARG A 104 15.92 -9.52 -23.77
CA ARG A 104 15.61 -8.68 -24.93
C ARG A 104 16.78 -8.57 -25.91
N HIS A 105 17.96 -9.12 -25.57
CA HIS A 105 19.20 -8.99 -26.33
C HIS A 105 19.57 -7.53 -26.61
N TRP A 106 19.36 -6.64 -25.65
CA TRP A 106 19.72 -5.24 -25.79
C TRP A 106 21.22 -5.04 -25.59
N ALA A 107 21.87 -4.56 -26.65
CA ALA A 107 23.25 -4.13 -26.58
C ALA A 107 23.34 -2.65 -26.20
N VAL A 108 24.15 -2.34 -25.20
CA VAL A 108 24.44 -0.94 -24.84
C VAL A 108 25.32 -0.35 -25.96
N PRO A 109 24.95 0.81 -26.54
CA PRO A 109 25.79 1.47 -27.54
C PRO A 109 27.18 1.78 -26.98
N VAL A 110 28.20 1.38 -27.70
CA VAL A 110 29.60 1.61 -27.30
C VAL A 110 30.07 2.94 -27.91
N PHE A 111 30.78 3.75 -27.10
CA PHE A 111 31.31 5.01 -27.57
C PHE A 111 32.36 4.74 -28.66
N PRO A 112 32.30 5.46 -29.80
CA PRO A 112 33.24 5.19 -30.92
C PRO A 112 34.69 5.55 -30.53
N GLU A 113 35.64 4.69 -30.93
CA GLU A 113 37.07 4.93 -30.68
C GLU A 113 37.57 6.18 -31.39
N VAL A 114 37.03 6.47 -32.60
CA VAL A 114 37.32 7.67 -33.35
C VAL A 114 36.09 8.51 -33.48
N LEU A 115 36.12 9.73 -32.95
CA LEU A 115 35.03 10.68 -33.02
C LEU A 115 35.11 11.49 -34.29
N SER A 116 34.29 11.15 -35.29
CA SER A 116 34.04 11.94 -36.49
C SER A 116 32.59 12.45 -36.45
N GLN A 117 32.22 13.36 -37.35
CA GLN A 117 30.84 13.83 -37.46
C GLN A 117 29.87 12.66 -37.73
N GLU A 118 30.25 11.72 -38.57
CA GLU A 118 29.44 10.58 -38.96
C GLU A 118 29.32 9.56 -37.80
N THR A 119 30.42 9.15 -37.18
CA THR A 119 30.40 8.20 -36.05
C THR A 119 29.71 8.78 -34.83
N GLY A 120 29.84 10.09 -34.60
CA GLY A 120 29.11 10.79 -33.52
C GLY A 120 27.61 10.79 -33.77
N ARG A 121 27.15 11.08 -35.00
CA ARG A 121 25.75 11.01 -35.38
C ARG A 121 25.15 9.62 -35.20
N GLN A 122 25.83 8.60 -35.71
CA GLN A 122 25.41 7.19 -35.58
C GLN A 122 25.33 6.75 -34.12
N PHE A 123 26.27 7.15 -33.28
CA PHE A 123 26.23 6.89 -31.84
C PHE A 123 25.00 7.54 -31.17
N MET A 124 24.72 8.80 -31.49
CA MET A 124 23.57 9.51 -30.96
C MET A 124 22.23 8.88 -31.39
N GLU A 125 22.14 8.43 -32.64
CA GLU A 125 20.97 7.71 -33.14
C GLU A 125 20.78 6.38 -32.43
N GLN A 126 21.84 5.57 -32.28
CA GLN A 126 21.80 4.31 -31.52
C GLN A 126 21.44 4.54 -30.06
N TRP A 127 22.05 5.57 -29.43
CA TRP A 127 21.75 5.92 -28.04
C TRP A 127 20.32 6.37 -27.85
N SER A 128 19.78 7.18 -28.74
CA SER A 128 18.40 7.65 -28.66
C SER A 128 17.40 6.49 -28.80
N SER A 129 17.64 5.60 -29.75
CA SER A 129 16.84 4.39 -29.95
C SER A 129 16.88 3.46 -28.71
N PHE A 130 18.07 3.24 -28.18
CA PHE A 130 18.29 2.47 -26.96
C PHE A 130 17.55 3.11 -25.76
N ALA A 131 17.71 4.41 -25.57
CA ALA A 131 17.06 5.13 -24.49
C ALA A 131 15.51 5.06 -24.57
N GLN A 132 14.95 5.23 -25.77
CA GLN A 132 13.50 5.10 -25.99
C GLN A 132 12.96 3.71 -25.62
N GLN A 133 13.70 2.65 -25.97
CA GLN A 133 13.31 1.28 -25.62
C GLN A 133 13.42 1.00 -24.12
N MET A 134 14.41 1.59 -23.45
CA MET A 134 14.64 1.38 -22.01
C MET A 134 13.75 2.21 -21.09
N MET A 135 13.33 3.40 -21.53
CA MET A 135 12.61 4.35 -20.69
C MET A 135 11.35 3.78 -20.03
N PRO A 136 10.48 3.02 -20.74
CA PRO A 136 9.30 2.41 -20.11
C PRO A 136 9.66 1.46 -18.97
N TRP A 137 10.76 0.73 -19.09
CA TRP A 137 11.23 -0.21 -18.07
C TRP A 137 11.86 0.49 -16.87
N LEU A 138 12.66 1.54 -17.14
CA LEU A 138 13.26 2.34 -16.08
C LEU A 138 12.23 3.05 -15.21
N LEU A 139 11.14 3.49 -15.81
CA LEU A 139 10.06 4.18 -15.09
C LEU A 139 9.01 3.20 -14.53
N GLY A 140 8.61 2.22 -15.32
CA GLY A 140 7.51 1.31 -14.99
C GLY A 140 7.88 0.19 -14.03
N LEU A 141 9.05 -0.44 -14.22
CA LEU A 141 9.48 -1.57 -13.41
C LEU A 141 9.55 -1.25 -11.90
N PRO A 142 10.17 -0.13 -11.47
CA PRO A 142 10.17 0.22 -10.05
C PRO A 142 8.79 0.49 -9.49
N VAL A 143 7.90 1.13 -10.25
CA VAL A 143 6.51 1.39 -9.83
C VAL A 143 5.77 0.08 -9.66
N LEU A 144 5.83 -0.80 -10.66
CA LEU A 144 5.19 -2.11 -10.62
C LEU A 144 5.70 -2.94 -9.43
N TYR A 145 7.02 -3.02 -9.25
CA TYR A 145 7.66 -3.70 -8.15
C TYR A 145 7.16 -3.17 -6.78
N GLU A 146 7.21 -1.85 -6.57
CA GLU A 146 6.77 -1.26 -5.32
C GLU A 146 5.27 -1.46 -5.07
N VAL A 147 4.43 -1.33 -6.10
CA VAL A 147 2.97 -1.49 -5.95
C VAL A 147 2.60 -2.93 -5.63
N LEU A 148 3.21 -3.90 -6.31
CA LEU A 148 2.97 -5.31 -6.06
C LEU A 148 3.39 -5.70 -4.64
N PHE A 149 4.63 -5.45 -4.26
CA PHE A 149 5.14 -5.86 -2.96
C PHE A 149 4.50 -5.09 -1.79
N ASN A 150 4.36 -3.78 -1.90
CA ASN A 150 3.73 -2.99 -0.84
C ASN A 150 2.21 -3.24 -0.76
N GLY A 151 1.55 -3.55 -1.88
CA GLY A 151 0.12 -3.85 -1.94
C GLY A 151 -0.22 -5.19 -1.31
N THR A 152 0.61 -6.23 -1.56
CA THR A 152 0.41 -7.59 -1.04
C THR A 152 0.93 -7.75 0.38
N PHE A 153 2.21 -7.43 0.60
CA PHE A 153 2.92 -7.72 1.85
C PHE A 153 3.06 -6.49 2.76
N GLY A 154 2.76 -5.31 2.25
CA GLY A 154 3.00 -4.03 2.94
C GLY A 154 4.47 -3.63 3.00
N ALA A 155 5.37 -4.36 2.33
CA ALA A 155 6.81 -4.07 2.32
C ALA A 155 7.47 -4.64 1.07
N THR A 156 8.45 -3.94 0.50
CA THR A 156 9.34 -4.48 -0.53
C THR A 156 10.38 -5.42 0.10
N PRO A 157 11.03 -6.32 -0.68
CA PRO A 157 12.09 -7.20 -0.18
C PRO A 157 13.16 -6.47 0.63
N GLY A 158 13.66 -5.32 0.18
CA GLY A 158 14.61 -4.52 0.95
C GLY A 158 14.05 -4.03 2.28
N LYS A 159 12.79 -3.62 2.34
CA LYS A 159 12.12 -3.24 3.58
C LYS A 159 11.89 -4.44 4.50
N MET A 160 11.53 -5.62 3.94
CA MET A 160 11.38 -6.85 4.71
C MET A 160 12.70 -7.25 5.38
N ALA A 161 13.81 -7.21 4.63
CA ALA A 161 15.14 -7.49 5.14
C ALA A 161 15.55 -6.55 6.30
N MET A 162 15.08 -5.31 6.26
CA MET A 162 15.33 -4.31 7.32
C MET A 162 14.27 -4.31 8.42
N GLY A 163 13.32 -5.25 8.42
CA GLY A 163 12.24 -5.32 9.41
C GLY A 163 11.30 -4.12 9.37
N ALA A 164 11.10 -3.51 8.20
CA ALA A 164 10.24 -2.35 8.02
C ALA A 164 8.99 -2.68 7.20
N LYS A 165 7.87 -2.01 7.52
CA LYS A 165 6.58 -2.18 6.83
C LYS A 165 5.92 -0.83 6.59
N ILE A 166 5.18 -0.74 5.48
CA ILE A 166 4.33 0.41 5.16
C ILE A 166 2.93 0.13 5.67
N VAL A 167 2.40 1.08 6.41
CA VAL A 167 1.01 1.07 6.88
C VAL A 167 0.35 2.41 6.55
N GLY A 168 -0.97 2.44 6.53
CA GLY A 168 -1.73 3.68 6.48
C GLY A 168 -1.44 4.55 7.70
N ALA A 169 -1.75 5.85 7.61
CA ALA A 169 -1.64 6.76 8.74
C ALA A 169 -2.51 6.30 9.93
N ASP A 170 -3.59 5.61 9.64
CA ASP A 170 -4.54 4.97 10.56
C ASP A 170 -4.06 3.61 11.11
N GLY A 171 -2.90 3.10 10.66
CA GLY A 171 -2.38 1.78 11.03
C GLY A 171 -2.92 0.63 10.17
N SER A 172 -3.86 0.87 9.27
CA SER A 172 -4.39 -0.13 8.33
C SER A 172 -3.34 -0.60 7.31
N PRO A 173 -3.50 -1.75 6.66
CA PRO A 173 -2.66 -2.15 5.53
C PRO A 173 -2.64 -1.07 4.44
N ALA A 174 -1.47 -0.87 3.81
CA ALA A 174 -1.32 0.15 2.78
C ALA A 174 -2.23 -0.10 1.56
N GLY A 175 -2.34 -1.36 1.13
CA GLY A 175 -3.10 -1.75 -0.05
C GLY A 175 -2.52 -1.19 -1.35
N TYR A 176 -3.06 -1.63 -2.50
CA TYR A 176 -2.53 -1.26 -3.82
C TYR A 176 -2.72 0.23 -4.16
N GLY A 177 -3.87 0.82 -3.82
CA GLY A 177 -4.16 2.22 -4.15
C GLY A 177 -3.26 3.22 -3.45
N ARG A 178 -3.00 3.04 -2.14
CA ARG A 178 -2.06 3.88 -1.38
C ARG A 178 -0.62 3.62 -1.83
N SER A 179 -0.28 2.36 -2.16
CA SER A 179 1.05 1.98 -2.67
C SER A 179 1.33 2.63 -4.01
N LEU A 180 0.37 2.66 -4.94
CA LEU A 180 0.51 3.33 -6.23
C LEU A 180 0.72 4.84 -6.07
N ARG A 181 -0.14 5.51 -5.30
CA ARG A 181 0.02 6.97 -5.03
C ARG A 181 1.38 7.28 -4.41
N ARG A 182 1.82 6.44 -3.47
CA ARG A 182 3.12 6.58 -2.83
C ARG A 182 4.28 6.40 -3.81
N SER A 183 4.23 5.37 -4.67
CA SER A 183 5.29 5.09 -5.65
C SER A 183 5.40 6.21 -6.68
N LEU A 184 4.27 6.72 -7.19
CA LEU A 184 4.27 7.87 -8.12
C LEU A 184 4.82 9.12 -7.45
N ALA A 185 4.41 9.43 -6.21
CA ALA A 185 4.95 10.55 -5.45
C ALA A 185 6.45 10.41 -5.16
N ALA A 186 6.92 9.17 -4.93
CA ALA A 186 8.35 8.91 -4.73
C ALA A 186 9.16 9.19 -6.01
N ARG A 187 8.63 8.84 -7.20
CA ARG A 187 9.30 9.18 -8.49
C ARG A 187 9.46 10.69 -8.65
N LEU A 188 8.44 11.49 -8.31
CA LEU A 188 8.57 12.95 -8.32
C LEU A 188 9.67 13.44 -7.36
N THR A 189 9.77 12.82 -6.18
CA THR A 189 10.83 13.15 -5.20
C THR A 189 12.23 12.80 -5.72
N GLU A 190 12.36 11.71 -6.46
CA GLU A 190 13.64 11.31 -7.10
C GLU A 190 14.06 12.31 -8.18
N VAL A 191 13.13 12.76 -9.02
CA VAL A 191 13.38 13.81 -10.04
C VAL A 191 13.85 15.11 -9.38
N LEU A 192 13.37 15.43 -8.20
CA LEU A 192 13.80 16.60 -7.39
C LEU A 192 15.08 16.32 -6.57
N PHE A 193 16.00 15.53 -7.11
CA PHE A 193 17.31 15.23 -6.52
C PHE A 193 17.27 14.70 -5.09
N TYR A 194 16.28 13.87 -4.77
CA TYR A 194 16.13 13.21 -3.46
C TYR A 194 16.00 14.15 -2.25
N VAL A 195 15.88 15.47 -2.44
CA VAL A 195 15.73 16.45 -1.35
C VAL A 195 14.56 16.08 -0.43
N GLY A 196 13.51 15.49 -0.97
CA GLY A 196 12.38 15.01 -0.18
C GLY A 196 12.72 13.88 0.80
N TYR A 197 13.78 13.11 0.58
CA TYR A 197 14.24 12.11 1.53
C TYR A 197 14.97 12.73 2.72
N LEU A 198 15.71 13.83 2.52
CA LEU A 198 16.34 14.59 3.60
C LEU A 198 15.31 15.23 4.53
N TRP A 199 14.11 15.51 4.01
CA TRP A 199 12.98 16.01 4.80
C TRP A 199 12.62 15.08 5.97
N ILE A 200 12.84 13.76 5.82
CA ILE A 200 12.61 12.78 6.88
C ILE A 200 13.50 13.02 8.10
N LEU A 201 14.72 13.55 7.92
CA LEU A 201 15.64 13.85 9.02
C LEU A 201 15.12 15.01 9.90
N ALA A 202 14.52 16.02 9.26
CA ALA A 202 14.04 17.22 9.94
C ALA A 202 12.70 17.01 10.67
N ARG A 203 11.92 15.98 10.30
CA ARG A 203 10.59 15.80 10.87
C ARG A 203 10.56 14.82 12.05
N PRO A 204 9.84 15.17 13.13
CA PRO A 204 9.69 14.29 14.30
C PRO A 204 8.88 13.03 13.98
N ASP A 205 7.91 13.11 13.05
CA ASP A 205 7.07 11.99 12.62
C ASP A 205 7.74 11.05 11.61
N LYS A 206 8.96 11.38 11.14
CA LYS A 206 9.77 10.61 10.19
C LYS A 206 9.01 10.25 8.89
N ARG A 207 8.10 11.12 8.42
CA ARG A 207 7.34 10.94 7.18
C ARG A 207 7.94 11.79 6.06
N GLY A 208 8.19 11.15 4.91
CA GLY A 208 8.60 11.86 3.70
C GLY A 208 7.41 12.50 2.96
N PRO A 209 7.64 13.39 1.98
CA PRO A 209 6.58 13.99 1.18
C PRO A 209 5.69 12.95 0.49
N HIS A 210 6.26 11.89 -0.04
CA HIS A 210 5.54 10.76 -0.64
C HIS A 210 4.70 9.98 0.37
N ASP A 211 5.12 9.90 1.65
CA ASP A 211 4.33 9.30 2.73
C ASP A 211 3.10 10.15 3.06
N LEU A 212 3.28 11.48 3.08
CA LEU A 212 2.20 12.44 3.36
C LEU A 212 1.15 12.42 2.25
N LEU A 213 1.57 12.49 0.98
CA LEU A 213 0.68 12.46 -0.19
C LEU A 213 -0.12 11.15 -0.29
N ALA A 214 0.48 10.04 0.10
CA ALA A 214 -0.18 8.73 0.06
C ALA A 214 -0.97 8.39 1.35
N GLY A 215 -0.90 9.22 2.40
CA GLY A 215 -1.51 8.92 3.69
C GLY A 215 -0.92 7.66 4.34
N THR A 216 0.41 7.45 4.22
CA THR A 216 1.12 6.28 4.72
C THR A 216 2.22 6.65 5.69
N ARG A 217 2.79 5.65 6.35
CA ARG A 217 4.02 5.76 7.16
C ARG A 217 4.79 4.44 7.12
N VAL A 218 6.10 4.50 7.32
CA VAL A 218 6.96 3.32 7.43
C VAL A 218 7.22 3.07 8.90
N VAL A 219 6.95 1.84 9.35
CA VAL A 219 7.10 1.41 10.74
C VAL A 219 7.99 0.19 10.83
N MET A 220 8.60 -0.03 11.99
CA MET A 220 9.36 -1.24 12.29
C MET A 220 8.39 -2.38 12.61
N GLN A 221 8.63 -3.55 12.01
CA GLN A 221 8.08 -4.81 12.51
C GLN A 221 8.89 -5.24 13.73
N ARG A 222 8.21 -5.53 14.83
CA ARG A 222 8.83 -6.20 15.97
C ARG A 222 8.84 -7.69 15.74
#